data_71e747f8c49ae66529dd93132ddf9c67
#
_entry.id   71e747f8c49ae66529dd93132ddf9c67
#
_cell.length_a   1.000
_cell.length_b   1.000
_cell.length_c   1.000
_cell.angle_alpha   90.00
_cell.angle_beta   90.00
_cell.angle_gamma   90.00
#
_symmetry.space_group_name_H-M   'P 1'
#
loop_
_entity.id
_entity.type
_entity.pdbx_description
1 polymer ?
#
loop_
_entity_poly.entity_id
_entity_poly.type
_entity_poly.pdbx_seq_one_letter_code
_entity_poly.pdbx_strand_id
1 'polypeptide(L)'
;NATPPTIDRAKLLDKRAAVRDKAVVDYALWGGLVDNNLAELEGLHAEGVVAFKGFMSNSGVDFARIDDDMLYAGLKMTATWGNIVGVHAENEYVTSFLGEQLRAQGRTDRASWSESRPPAAELEALKRAVYWAGFSGGHLHVVHTTIAAGIRAAYEARERDGINVTVETCPHYLYFDESDFERLGPIAKCA
;
A
#
# COMPACT_ATOMS: atom_id res chain seq x y z
N ASN A 1 -7.06 6.74 2.35
CA ASN A 1 -6.59 6.95 3.72
C ASN A 1 -7.66 7.63 4.56
N ALA A 2 -7.68 7.34 5.87
CA ALA A 2 -8.50 8.09 6.80
C ALA A 2 -7.78 9.36 7.24
N THR A 3 -8.54 10.41 7.52
CA THR A 3 -8.04 11.64 8.15
C THR A 3 -8.84 11.87 9.43
N PRO A 4 -8.20 11.81 10.61
CA PRO A 4 -6.81 11.43 10.85
C PRO A 4 -6.52 9.95 10.52
N PRO A 5 -5.24 9.56 10.30
CA PRO A 5 -4.87 8.19 10.03
C PRO A 5 -5.12 7.29 11.25
N THR A 6 -5.57 6.05 11.01
CA THR A 6 -5.93 5.09 12.08
C THR A 6 -4.69 4.33 12.55
N ILE A 7 -3.77 5.01 13.23
CA ILE A 7 -2.45 4.49 13.60
C ILE A 7 -2.29 4.16 15.09
N ASP A 8 -3.28 4.48 15.90
CA ASP A 8 -3.36 4.19 17.32
C ASP A 8 -4.80 3.90 17.76
N ARG A 9 -4.95 3.42 19.00
CA ARG A 9 -6.23 3.06 19.58
C ARG A 9 -7.22 4.24 19.63
N ALA A 10 -6.78 5.44 19.97
CA ALA A 10 -7.67 6.60 20.08
C ALA A 10 -8.29 6.95 18.74
N LYS A 11 -7.49 7.01 17.67
CA LYS A 11 -7.96 7.28 16.30
C LYS A 11 -8.86 6.16 15.75
N LEU A 12 -8.62 4.91 16.17
CA LEU A 12 -9.52 3.80 15.82
C LEU A 12 -10.90 3.98 16.45
N LEU A 13 -10.96 4.35 17.72
CA LEU A 13 -12.22 4.59 18.42
C LEU A 13 -12.98 5.78 17.83
N ASP A 14 -12.29 6.87 17.49
CA ASP A 14 -12.87 8.02 16.79
C ASP A 14 -13.47 7.61 15.44
N LYS A 15 -12.73 6.82 14.66
CA LYS A 15 -13.20 6.31 13.38
C LYS A 15 -14.42 5.40 13.54
N ARG A 16 -14.41 4.51 14.55
CA ARG A 16 -15.54 3.65 14.85
C ARG A 16 -16.78 4.46 15.24
N ALA A 17 -16.61 5.49 16.06
CA ALA A 17 -17.69 6.39 16.43
C ALA A 17 -18.25 7.13 15.20
N ALA A 18 -17.38 7.61 14.31
CA ALA A 18 -17.77 8.33 13.09
C ALA A 18 -18.60 7.51 12.09
N VAL A 19 -18.43 6.18 12.07
CA VAL A 19 -19.16 5.29 11.13
C VAL A 19 -20.37 4.59 11.76
N ARG A 20 -20.46 4.53 13.09
CA ARG A 20 -21.47 3.77 13.83
C ARG A 20 -22.90 4.00 13.31
N ASP A 21 -23.29 5.25 13.14
CA ASP A 21 -24.65 5.63 12.77
C ASP A 21 -24.81 5.90 11.26
N LYS A 22 -23.74 5.66 10.49
CA LYS A 22 -23.71 5.92 9.04
C LYS A 22 -23.59 4.65 8.21
N ALA A 23 -22.97 3.60 8.76
CA ALA A 23 -22.83 2.33 8.07
C ALA A 23 -24.19 1.64 7.98
N VAL A 24 -24.57 1.26 6.76
CA VAL A 24 -25.81 0.51 6.45
C VAL A 24 -25.50 -0.93 6.05
N VAL A 25 -24.23 -1.31 6.11
CA VAL A 25 -23.71 -2.67 5.84
C VAL A 25 -22.72 -3.05 6.92
N ASP A 26 -22.43 -4.33 7.04
CA ASP A 26 -21.32 -4.80 7.87
C ASP A 26 -20.00 -4.26 7.36
N TYR A 27 -19.10 -3.93 8.28
CA TYR A 27 -17.79 -3.39 7.93
C TYR A 27 -16.70 -3.88 8.88
N ALA A 28 -15.48 -3.89 8.39
CA ALA A 28 -14.27 -4.07 9.18
C ALA A 28 -13.33 -2.87 9.01
N LEU A 29 -12.50 -2.61 10.00
CA LEU A 29 -11.56 -1.49 9.96
C LEU A 29 -10.13 -1.99 9.78
N TRP A 30 -9.36 -1.22 9.00
CA TRP A 30 -7.93 -1.37 8.86
C TRP A 30 -7.21 -0.35 9.74
N GLY A 31 -6.13 -0.80 10.38
CA GLY A 31 -5.15 0.07 11.02
C GLY A 31 -4.08 0.53 10.04
N GLY A 32 -3.30 1.52 10.43
CA GLY A 32 -2.10 1.94 9.73
C GLY A 32 -0.85 1.28 10.30
N LEU A 33 0.05 0.85 9.44
CA LEU A 33 1.43 0.55 9.76
C LEU A 33 2.27 1.69 9.22
N VAL A 34 2.93 2.44 10.11
CA VAL A 34 3.76 3.60 9.79
C VAL A 34 5.13 3.48 10.46
N ASP A 35 6.05 4.36 10.14
CA ASP A 35 7.48 4.27 10.51
C ASP A 35 7.80 4.16 12.01
N ASN A 36 6.86 4.42 12.90
CA ASN A 36 7.14 4.46 14.35
C ASN A 36 6.01 3.91 15.23
N ASN A 37 5.07 3.10 14.69
CA ASN A 37 3.89 2.67 15.45
C ASN A 37 3.80 1.17 15.73
N LEU A 38 4.88 0.41 15.68
CA LEU A 38 4.84 -1.03 15.98
C LEU A 38 4.21 -1.35 17.33
N ALA A 39 4.47 -0.53 18.35
CA ALA A 39 3.91 -0.71 19.69
C ALA A 39 2.38 -0.57 19.74
N GLU A 40 1.78 0.10 18.77
CA GLU A 40 0.33 0.33 18.69
C GLU A 40 -0.43 -0.83 18.02
N LEU A 41 0.25 -1.68 17.24
CA LEU A 41 -0.39 -2.70 16.42
C LEU A 41 -1.14 -3.73 17.25
N GLU A 42 -0.58 -4.15 18.40
CA GLU A 42 -1.24 -5.09 19.31
C GLU A 42 -2.54 -4.50 19.87
N GLY A 43 -2.50 -3.24 20.29
CA GLY A 43 -3.68 -2.52 20.77
C GLY A 43 -4.77 -2.38 19.69
N LEU A 44 -4.37 -2.09 18.45
CA LEU A 44 -5.28 -2.02 17.31
C LEU A 44 -5.88 -3.40 16.97
N HIS A 45 -5.07 -4.45 17.01
CA HIS A 45 -5.53 -5.83 16.83
C HIS A 45 -6.55 -6.23 17.90
N ALA A 46 -6.25 -5.99 19.18
CA ALA A 46 -7.14 -6.29 20.30
C ALA A 46 -8.50 -5.57 20.21
N GLU A 47 -8.53 -4.40 19.57
CA GLU A 47 -9.75 -3.65 19.26
C GLU A 47 -10.47 -4.15 17.99
N GLY A 48 -10.01 -5.22 17.34
CA GLY A 48 -10.68 -5.86 16.20
C GLY A 48 -10.33 -5.30 14.83
N VAL A 49 -9.15 -4.66 14.68
CA VAL A 49 -8.60 -4.35 13.36
C VAL A 49 -8.26 -5.66 12.64
N VAL A 50 -8.72 -5.80 11.40
CA VAL A 50 -8.57 -7.03 10.61
C VAL A 50 -7.31 -7.04 9.74
N ALA A 51 -6.78 -5.88 9.41
CA ALA A 51 -5.60 -5.72 8.58
C ALA A 51 -4.89 -4.39 8.85
N PHE A 52 -3.64 -4.28 8.42
CA PHE A 52 -2.84 -3.06 8.54
C PHE A 52 -2.38 -2.59 7.17
N LYS A 53 -2.48 -1.29 6.89
CA LYS A 53 -2.03 -0.69 5.64
C LYS A 53 -0.71 0.04 5.85
N GLY A 54 0.29 -0.27 5.02
CA GLY A 54 1.54 0.47 4.92
C GLY A 54 1.75 1.03 3.51
N PHE A 55 2.54 2.10 3.40
CA PHE A 55 3.00 2.65 2.13
C PHE A 55 4.52 2.52 2.04
N MET A 56 5.02 1.90 0.99
CA MET A 56 6.46 1.79 0.73
C MET A 56 7.01 3.03 0.00
N SER A 57 6.13 3.95 -0.39
CA SER A 57 6.45 5.27 -0.94
C SER A 57 5.67 6.36 -0.23
N ASN A 58 6.06 7.63 -0.46
CA ASN A 58 5.38 8.77 0.12
C ASN A 58 3.92 8.84 -0.35
N SER A 59 2.99 8.78 0.58
CA SER A 59 1.55 8.80 0.30
C SER A 59 1.01 10.18 -0.12
N GLY A 60 1.81 11.23 0.03
CA GLY A 60 1.38 12.62 -0.23
C GLY A 60 0.37 13.19 0.77
N VAL A 61 0.06 12.45 1.83
CA VAL A 61 -0.84 12.84 2.92
C VAL A 61 -0.16 12.57 4.27
N ASP A 62 -0.81 12.93 5.36
CA ASP A 62 -0.31 12.69 6.73
C ASP A 62 -0.40 11.19 7.10
N PHE A 63 0.42 10.39 6.41
CA PHE A 63 0.57 8.95 6.62
C PHE A 63 2.01 8.57 6.25
N ALA A 64 2.87 8.44 7.24
CA ALA A 64 4.29 8.18 7.02
C ALA A 64 4.50 6.84 6.30
N ARG A 65 5.45 6.84 5.34
CA ARG A 65 5.86 5.61 4.66
C ARG A 65 6.59 4.67 5.61
N ILE A 66 6.67 3.41 5.24
CA ILE A 66 7.47 2.40 5.93
C ILE A 66 8.69 2.01 5.10
N ASP A 67 9.80 1.77 5.79
CA ASP A 67 10.99 1.14 5.24
C ASP A 67 10.96 -0.40 5.48
N ASP A 68 11.97 -1.08 5.03
CA ASP A 68 12.02 -2.55 5.04
C ASP A 68 11.98 -3.15 6.45
N ASP A 69 12.58 -2.48 7.44
CA ASP A 69 12.57 -2.88 8.84
C ASP A 69 11.15 -2.87 9.43
N MET A 70 10.39 -1.82 9.16
CA MET A 70 9.01 -1.68 9.62
C MET A 70 8.08 -2.65 8.90
N LEU A 71 8.29 -2.86 7.58
CA LEU A 71 7.53 -3.85 6.83
C LEU A 71 7.77 -5.26 7.37
N TYR A 72 9.05 -5.63 7.57
CA TYR A 72 9.42 -6.93 8.13
C TYR A 72 8.86 -7.12 9.54
N ALA A 73 9.05 -6.14 10.43
CA ALA A 73 8.58 -6.23 11.80
C ALA A 73 7.05 -6.30 11.88
N GLY A 74 6.34 -5.50 11.08
CA GLY A 74 4.89 -5.53 10.98
C GLY A 74 4.36 -6.87 10.50
N LEU A 75 4.93 -7.43 9.40
CA LEU A 75 4.58 -8.74 8.89
C LEU A 75 4.82 -9.85 9.94
N LYS A 76 5.98 -9.82 10.61
CA LYS A 76 6.32 -10.81 11.63
C LYS A 76 5.39 -10.75 12.83
N MET A 77 5.04 -9.56 13.30
CA MET A 77 4.12 -9.35 14.41
C MET A 77 2.70 -9.82 14.06
N THR A 78 2.18 -9.39 12.91
CA THR A 78 0.82 -9.72 12.47
C THR A 78 0.65 -11.20 12.11
N ALA A 79 1.71 -11.90 11.74
CA ALA A 79 1.71 -13.36 11.51
C ALA A 79 1.19 -14.12 12.73
N THR A 80 1.52 -13.66 13.94
CA THR A 80 1.09 -14.31 15.19
C THR A 80 -0.40 -14.19 15.46
N TRP A 81 -1.06 -13.21 14.85
CA TRP A 81 -2.49 -12.91 15.02
C TRP A 81 -3.33 -13.31 13.80
N GLY A 82 -2.68 -13.69 12.69
CA GLY A 82 -3.37 -13.97 11.44
C GLY A 82 -3.87 -12.71 10.70
N ASN A 83 -3.42 -11.51 11.09
CA ASN A 83 -3.77 -10.28 10.39
C ASN A 83 -2.97 -10.12 9.09
N ILE A 84 -3.55 -9.37 8.16
CA ILE A 84 -2.98 -9.05 6.85
C ILE A 84 -2.20 -7.74 6.95
N VAL A 85 -1.03 -7.66 6.30
CA VAL A 85 -0.36 -6.39 5.99
C VAL A 85 -0.59 -6.08 4.52
N GLY A 86 -1.36 -5.04 4.24
CA GLY A 86 -1.60 -4.51 2.90
C GLY A 86 -0.60 -3.41 2.58
N VAL A 87 0.05 -3.47 1.42
CA VAL A 87 1.05 -2.48 1.03
C VAL A 87 0.72 -1.78 -0.28
N HIS A 88 0.93 -0.47 -0.32
CA HIS A 88 1.17 0.24 -1.56
C HIS A 88 2.65 0.01 -1.93
N ALA A 89 2.89 -0.80 -2.95
CA ALA A 89 4.22 -1.26 -3.31
C ALA A 89 4.78 -0.40 -4.45
N GLU A 90 5.49 0.65 -4.09
CA GLU A 90 6.20 1.52 -5.03
C GLU A 90 7.55 1.92 -4.45
N ASN A 91 8.61 1.96 -5.29
CA ASN A 91 9.94 2.30 -4.84
C ASN A 91 10.12 3.81 -4.72
N GLU A 92 10.06 4.33 -3.49
CA GLU A 92 10.21 5.75 -3.17
C GLU A 92 11.48 6.38 -3.76
N TYR A 93 12.60 5.69 -3.64
CA TYR A 93 13.89 6.26 -4.07
C TYR A 93 13.96 6.47 -5.58
N VAL A 94 13.42 5.52 -6.36
CA VAL A 94 13.36 5.62 -7.82
C VAL A 94 12.38 6.70 -8.25
N THR A 95 11.17 6.69 -7.69
CA THR A 95 10.12 7.64 -8.10
C THR A 95 10.47 9.08 -7.71
N SER A 96 11.03 9.30 -6.52
CA SER A 96 11.49 10.60 -6.08
C SER A 96 12.65 11.12 -6.94
N PHE A 97 13.65 10.27 -7.21
CA PHE A 97 14.78 10.63 -8.08
C PHE A 97 14.32 11.05 -9.48
N LEU A 98 13.49 10.24 -10.13
CA LEU A 98 12.96 10.55 -11.46
C LEU A 98 12.07 11.81 -11.44
N GLY A 99 11.24 11.97 -10.43
CA GLY A 99 10.41 13.15 -10.26
C GLY A 99 11.23 14.43 -10.06
N GLU A 100 12.34 14.36 -9.33
CA GLU A 100 13.28 15.49 -9.16
C GLU A 100 13.99 15.84 -10.46
N GLN A 101 14.46 14.84 -11.21
CA GLN A 101 15.07 15.06 -12.52
C GLN A 101 14.12 15.74 -13.49
N LEU A 102 12.87 15.30 -13.59
CA LEU A 102 11.88 15.89 -14.48
C LEU A 102 11.55 17.34 -14.07
N ARG A 103 11.39 17.60 -12.78
CA ARG A 103 11.21 18.98 -12.27
C ARG A 103 12.40 19.89 -12.58
N ALA A 104 13.62 19.39 -12.43
CA ALA A 104 14.83 20.14 -12.76
C ALA A 104 14.91 20.51 -14.27
N GLN A 105 14.26 19.71 -15.13
CA GLN A 105 14.09 19.98 -16.56
C GLN A 105 12.90 20.91 -16.87
N GLY A 106 12.21 21.42 -15.86
CA GLY A 106 11.00 22.24 -16.01
C GLY A 106 9.76 21.46 -16.40
N ARG A 107 9.81 20.13 -16.33
CA ARG A 107 8.69 19.25 -16.68
C ARG A 107 7.81 18.98 -15.45
N THR A 108 6.56 19.48 -15.53
CA THR A 108 5.51 19.29 -14.52
C THR A 108 4.18 18.92 -15.16
N ASP A 109 4.22 18.49 -16.41
CA ASP A 109 3.09 18.00 -17.18
C ASP A 109 2.59 16.63 -16.69
N ARG A 110 1.45 16.19 -17.22
CA ARG A 110 0.86 14.91 -16.83
C ARG A 110 1.71 13.71 -17.22
N ALA A 111 2.36 13.77 -18.39
CA ALA A 111 3.26 12.70 -18.83
C ALA A 111 4.46 12.54 -17.89
N SER A 112 5.00 13.64 -17.35
CA SER A 112 6.09 13.59 -16.37
C SER A 112 5.69 12.86 -15.07
N TRP A 113 4.41 12.86 -14.72
CA TRP A 113 3.93 12.06 -13.59
C TRP A 113 4.11 10.55 -13.86
N SER A 114 3.63 10.05 -15.00
CA SER A 114 3.79 8.64 -15.39
C SER A 114 5.26 8.27 -15.57
N GLU A 115 6.05 9.11 -16.24
CA GLU A 115 7.49 8.89 -16.43
C GLU A 115 8.26 8.79 -15.11
N SER A 116 7.84 9.52 -14.07
CA SER A 116 8.46 9.42 -12.74
C SER A 116 8.13 8.12 -11.99
N ARG A 117 7.15 7.36 -12.47
CA ARG A 117 6.65 6.12 -11.86
C ARG A 117 6.67 4.95 -12.84
N PRO A 118 7.86 4.54 -13.29
CA PRO A 118 7.96 3.45 -14.25
C PRO A 118 7.49 2.12 -13.63
N PRO A 119 6.97 1.20 -14.46
CA PRO A 119 6.57 -0.15 -14.00
C PRO A 119 7.63 -0.89 -13.18
N ALA A 120 8.91 -0.59 -13.42
CA ALA A 120 10.02 -1.17 -12.67
C ALA A 120 10.00 -0.76 -11.18
N ALA A 121 9.52 0.45 -10.84
CA ALA A 121 9.45 0.91 -9.47
C ALA A 121 8.39 0.15 -8.67
N GLU A 122 7.24 -0.16 -9.29
CA GLU A 122 6.21 -1.01 -8.68
C GLU A 122 6.70 -2.46 -8.57
N LEU A 123 7.26 -3.03 -9.65
CA LEU A 123 7.68 -4.42 -9.66
C LEU A 123 8.78 -4.72 -8.63
N GLU A 124 9.75 -3.82 -8.48
CA GLU A 124 10.83 -3.96 -7.49
C GLU A 124 10.25 -3.98 -6.08
N ALA A 125 9.43 -2.97 -5.73
CA ALA A 125 8.85 -2.86 -4.41
C ALA A 125 7.93 -4.05 -4.07
N LEU A 126 7.13 -4.50 -5.03
CA LEU A 126 6.30 -5.70 -4.87
C LEU A 126 7.15 -6.95 -4.58
N LYS A 127 8.19 -7.20 -5.37
CA LYS A 127 9.08 -8.36 -5.17
C LYS A 127 9.80 -8.28 -3.81
N ARG A 128 10.22 -7.12 -3.40
CA ARG A 128 10.84 -6.87 -2.09
C ARG A 128 9.87 -7.14 -0.95
N ALA A 129 8.61 -6.67 -1.07
CA ALA A 129 7.58 -6.97 -0.09
C ALA A 129 7.27 -8.47 0.00
N VAL A 130 7.17 -9.16 -1.15
CA VAL A 130 6.99 -10.63 -1.21
C VAL A 130 8.15 -11.37 -0.55
N TYR A 131 9.40 -10.93 -0.77
CA TYR A 131 10.56 -11.49 -0.11
C TYR A 131 10.46 -11.40 1.42
N TRP A 132 10.09 -10.21 1.95
CA TRP A 132 9.90 -10.02 3.38
C TRP A 132 8.72 -10.81 3.95
N ALA A 133 7.65 -11.00 3.17
CA ALA A 133 6.53 -11.85 3.57
C ALA A 133 6.97 -13.31 3.73
N GLY A 134 7.73 -13.84 2.77
CA GLY A 134 8.29 -15.19 2.85
C GLY A 134 9.22 -15.37 4.04
N PHE A 135 10.09 -14.40 4.30
CA PHE A 135 11.04 -14.46 5.40
C PHE A 135 10.39 -14.30 6.79
N SER A 136 9.35 -13.51 6.91
CA SER A 136 8.62 -13.28 8.16
C SER A 136 7.54 -14.31 8.46
N GLY A 137 7.04 -15.02 7.44
CA GLY A 137 5.86 -15.89 7.53
C GLY A 137 4.53 -15.13 7.62
N GLY A 138 4.55 -13.81 7.37
CA GLY A 138 3.35 -12.96 7.42
C GLY A 138 2.46 -13.07 6.20
N HIS A 139 1.19 -12.63 6.34
CA HIS A 139 0.26 -12.53 5.22
C HIS A 139 0.38 -11.14 4.58
N LEU A 140 0.92 -11.11 3.36
CA LEU A 140 1.03 -9.90 2.56
C LEU A 140 -0.16 -9.76 1.60
N HIS A 141 -0.70 -8.55 1.49
CA HIS A 141 -1.65 -8.18 0.44
C HIS A 141 -1.12 -6.96 -0.34
N VAL A 142 -0.85 -7.13 -1.63
CA VAL A 142 -0.44 -5.99 -2.48
C VAL A 142 -1.68 -5.36 -3.06
N VAL A 143 -1.99 -4.14 -2.63
CA VAL A 143 -3.19 -3.42 -3.05
C VAL A 143 -3.00 -2.77 -4.43
N HIS A 144 -4.09 -2.63 -5.18
CA HIS A 144 -4.20 -1.85 -6.44
C HIS A 144 -2.99 -2.02 -7.39
N THR A 145 -2.53 -3.25 -7.60
CA THR A 145 -1.43 -3.56 -8.53
C THR A 145 -1.79 -3.19 -9.97
N THR A 146 -0.93 -2.40 -10.63
CA THR A 146 -1.20 -1.86 -11.97
C THR A 146 -0.61 -2.71 -13.09
N ILE A 147 0.41 -3.50 -12.82
CA ILE A 147 1.19 -4.21 -13.84
C ILE A 147 1.01 -5.72 -13.77
N ALA A 148 0.81 -6.35 -14.93
CA ALA A 148 0.68 -7.80 -15.05
C ALA A 148 1.91 -8.58 -14.53
N ALA A 149 3.11 -7.99 -14.63
CA ALA A 149 4.35 -8.58 -14.12
C ALA A 149 4.33 -8.71 -12.58
N GLY A 150 3.74 -7.74 -11.86
CA GLY A 150 3.56 -7.80 -10.41
C GLY A 150 2.60 -8.90 -10.00
N ILE A 151 1.44 -9.00 -10.66
CA ILE A 151 0.45 -10.06 -10.41
C ILE A 151 1.10 -11.44 -10.62
N ARG A 152 1.85 -11.60 -11.71
CA ARG A 152 2.56 -12.85 -12.02
C ARG A 152 3.61 -13.19 -10.95
N ALA A 153 4.41 -12.22 -10.53
CA ALA A 153 5.42 -12.43 -9.49
C ALA A 153 4.80 -12.89 -8.16
N ALA A 154 3.69 -12.28 -7.74
CA ALA A 154 2.98 -12.70 -6.54
C ALA A 154 2.34 -14.10 -6.69
N TYR A 155 1.75 -14.40 -7.85
CA TYR A 155 1.20 -15.72 -8.16
C TYR A 155 2.29 -16.80 -8.09
N GLU A 156 3.45 -16.58 -8.72
CA GLU A 156 4.57 -17.52 -8.70
C GLU A 156 5.10 -17.74 -7.28
N ALA A 157 5.26 -16.69 -6.50
CA ALA A 157 5.69 -16.78 -5.10
C ALA A 157 4.71 -17.59 -4.24
N ARG A 158 3.42 -17.43 -4.47
CA ARG A 158 2.38 -18.20 -3.78
C ARG A 158 2.40 -19.66 -4.18
N GLU A 159 2.37 -19.97 -5.49
CA GLU A 159 2.20 -21.34 -5.99
C GLU A 159 3.48 -22.18 -5.90
N ARG A 160 4.66 -21.57 -6.05
CA ARG A 160 5.93 -22.28 -6.09
C ARG A 160 6.66 -22.26 -4.75
N ASP A 161 6.62 -21.14 -4.06
CA ASP A 161 7.40 -20.90 -2.85
C ASP A 161 6.54 -20.97 -1.58
N GLY A 162 5.22 -21.11 -1.72
CA GLY A 162 4.27 -21.22 -0.61
C GLY A 162 4.12 -19.95 0.22
N ILE A 163 4.53 -18.80 -0.34
CA ILE A 163 4.43 -17.50 0.36
C ILE A 163 2.96 -17.07 0.46
N ASN A 164 2.55 -16.69 1.65
CA ASN A 164 1.18 -16.21 1.88
C ASN A 164 1.01 -14.78 1.37
N VAL A 165 0.77 -14.67 0.05
CA VAL A 165 0.59 -13.40 -0.65
C VAL A 165 -0.69 -13.39 -1.48
N THR A 166 -1.38 -12.25 -1.45
CA THR A 166 -2.53 -11.94 -2.31
C THR A 166 -2.32 -10.59 -2.98
N VAL A 167 -2.97 -10.38 -4.12
CA VAL A 167 -2.95 -9.10 -4.85
C VAL A 167 -4.33 -8.70 -5.26
N GLU A 168 -4.57 -7.40 -5.38
CA GLU A 168 -5.77 -6.86 -6.02
C GLU A 168 -5.38 -5.85 -7.11
N THR A 169 -6.25 -5.66 -8.07
CA THR A 169 -6.20 -4.59 -9.06
C THR A 169 -7.51 -3.81 -9.05
N CYS A 170 -7.53 -2.64 -9.65
CA CYS A 170 -8.72 -1.82 -9.74
C CYS A 170 -9.38 -1.98 -11.11
N PRO A 171 -10.74 -2.01 -11.20
CA PRO A 171 -11.44 -2.18 -12.48
C PRO A 171 -11.04 -1.14 -13.52
N HIS A 172 -10.78 0.10 -13.11
CA HIS A 172 -10.39 1.17 -14.04
C HIS A 172 -8.96 0.99 -14.61
N TYR A 173 -8.07 0.23 -13.96
CA TYR A 173 -6.76 -0.15 -14.53
C TYR A 173 -6.89 -1.15 -15.68
N LEU A 174 -8.01 -1.84 -15.79
CA LEU A 174 -8.32 -2.74 -16.90
C LEU A 174 -8.97 -2.01 -18.08
N TYR A 175 -9.34 -0.75 -17.90
CA TYR A 175 -10.07 0.04 -18.90
C TYR A 175 -9.29 1.27 -19.37
N PHE A 176 -8.62 2.00 -18.47
CA PHE A 176 -7.85 3.20 -18.78
C PHE A 176 -6.37 2.88 -18.92
N ASP A 177 -5.70 3.64 -19.79
CA ASP A 177 -4.25 3.63 -19.97
C ASP A 177 -3.64 5.04 -19.77
N GLU A 178 -2.33 5.17 -20.02
CA GLU A 178 -1.62 6.44 -19.85
C GLU A 178 -2.16 7.55 -20.75
N SER A 179 -2.65 7.22 -21.97
CA SER A 179 -3.24 8.22 -22.86
C SER A 179 -4.56 8.77 -22.33
N ASP A 180 -5.32 7.95 -21.61
CA ASP A 180 -6.51 8.40 -20.90
C ASP A 180 -6.15 9.34 -19.74
N PHE A 181 -5.09 9.04 -19.02
CA PHE A 181 -4.61 9.95 -17.96
C PHE A 181 -4.14 11.29 -18.52
N GLU A 182 -3.41 11.30 -19.64
CA GLU A 182 -3.03 12.54 -20.30
C GLU A 182 -4.25 13.37 -20.74
N ARG A 183 -5.27 12.71 -21.26
CA ARG A 183 -6.49 13.34 -21.75
C ARG A 183 -7.41 13.81 -20.61
N LEU A 184 -7.69 12.93 -19.63
CA LEU A 184 -8.69 13.15 -18.58
C LEU A 184 -8.10 13.80 -17.32
N GLY A 185 -6.79 13.68 -17.12
CA GLY A 185 -6.07 14.24 -15.97
C GLY A 185 -6.46 13.57 -14.65
N PRO A 186 -6.60 14.35 -13.56
CA PRO A 186 -6.82 13.81 -12.22
C PRO A 186 -8.05 12.90 -12.08
N ILE A 187 -9.02 12.99 -12.99
CA ILE A 187 -10.23 12.14 -12.99
C ILE A 187 -9.87 10.67 -13.28
N ALA A 188 -8.85 10.42 -14.12
CA ALA A 188 -8.38 9.08 -14.42
C ALA A 188 -7.29 8.59 -13.46
N LYS A 189 -6.80 9.47 -12.56
CA LYS A 189 -5.77 9.13 -11.60
C LYS A 189 -6.38 8.40 -10.40
N CYS A 190 -5.97 7.17 -10.17
CA CYS A 190 -6.06 6.52 -8.87
C CYS A 190 -4.72 6.62 -8.14
N ALA A 191 -4.74 6.43 -6.83
CA ALA A 191 -3.58 6.62 -5.95
C ALA A 191 -2.31 5.94 -6.45
#